data_d69ef88d5f708427d07cb4b21c770366
#
_entry.id   d69ef88d5f708427d07cb4b21c770366
#
_cell.length_a   1.000
_cell.length_b   1.000
_cell.length_c   1.000
_cell.angle_alpha   90.00
_cell.angle_beta   90.00
_cell.angle_gamma   90.00
#
_symmetry.space_group_name_H-M   'P 1'
#
loop_
_entity.id
_entity.type
_entity.pdbx_description
1 polymer ?
#
loop_
_entity_poly.entity_id
_entity_poly.type
_entity_poly.pdbx_seq_one_letter_code
_entity_poly.pdbx_strand_id
1 'polypeptide(L)'
;MPSKVILEQKQKAVAELAEQIKNSVSGVLVNYQGITVEDDTAMRKALREAGVRYSVVKNTLTGRACEMVGYGDMKQYLNGMTAIAISENDAVAPAKILKKYADKVESFNILAGYLDGAVIDAATVNAVAEIPSKETLIAKFLGSIQSPVYGLAYALQAIIDKQDEAAPAAE
;
A
#
# COMPACT_ATOMS: atom_id res chain seq x y z
N MET A 1 23.13 -12.12 -32.10
CA MET A 1 23.61 -11.58 -30.80
C MET A 1 22.99 -10.21 -30.62
N PRO A 2 22.51 -9.83 -29.43
CA PRO A 2 21.96 -8.50 -29.23
C PRO A 2 23.06 -7.44 -29.45
N SER A 3 22.70 -6.32 -30.07
CA SER A 3 23.62 -5.20 -30.29
C SER A 3 24.14 -4.71 -28.92
N LYS A 4 25.43 -4.37 -28.81
CA LYS A 4 26.06 -3.86 -27.58
C LYS A 4 25.28 -2.68 -27.00
N VAL A 5 24.75 -1.80 -27.84
CA VAL A 5 23.95 -0.64 -27.46
C VAL A 5 22.65 -1.05 -26.71
N ILE A 6 21.95 -2.08 -27.21
CA ILE A 6 20.73 -2.60 -26.55
C ILE A 6 21.05 -3.25 -25.21
N LEU A 7 22.20 -3.88 -25.08
CA LEU A 7 22.62 -4.51 -23.84
C LEU A 7 22.95 -3.46 -22.79
N GLU A 8 23.66 -2.39 -23.15
CA GLU A 8 23.94 -1.25 -22.28
C GLU A 8 22.66 -0.53 -21.80
N GLN A 9 21.69 -0.33 -22.71
CA GLN A 9 20.39 0.25 -22.32
C GLN A 9 19.65 -0.60 -21.29
N LYS A 10 19.66 -1.93 -21.45
CA LYS A 10 19.04 -2.84 -20.48
C LYS A 10 19.78 -2.85 -19.15
N GLN A 11 21.10 -2.77 -19.17
CA GLN A 11 21.89 -2.69 -17.92
C GLN A 11 21.61 -1.38 -17.19
N LYS A 12 21.53 -0.26 -17.88
CA LYS A 12 21.13 1.03 -17.29
C LYS A 12 19.74 0.97 -16.65
N ALA A 13 18.77 0.44 -17.39
CA ALA A 13 17.41 0.29 -16.86
C ALA A 13 17.34 -0.61 -15.61
N VAL A 14 18.15 -1.68 -15.54
CA VAL A 14 18.24 -2.53 -14.33
C VAL A 14 18.91 -1.77 -13.18
N ALA A 15 19.98 -1.02 -13.44
CA ALA A 15 20.66 -0.22 -12.42
C ALA A 15 19.75 0.88 -11.84
N GLU A 16 19.04 1.61 -12.71
CA GLU A 16 18.07 2.62 -12.29
C GLU A 16 16.94 2.03 -11.44
N LEU A 17 16.42 0.86 -11.82
CA LEU A 17 15.41 0.15 -11.03
C LEU A 17 15.97 -0.32 -9.68
N ALA A 18 17.18 -0.85 -9.67
CA ALA A 18 17.83 -1.30 -8.43
C ALA A 18 18.06 -0.12 -7.47
N GLU A 19 18.47 1.05 -7.97
CA GLU A 19 18.59 2.27 -7.15
C GLU A 19 17.22 2.73 -6.62
N GLN A 20 16.18 2.70 -7.43
CA GLN A 20 14.82 3.05 -6.99
C GLN A 20 14.32 2.12 -5.90
N ILE A 21 14.51 0.80 -6.06
CA ILE A 21 14.13 -0.19 -5.05
C ILE A 21 14.95 0.01 -3.76
N LYS A 22 16.24 0.29 -3.87
CA LYS A 22 17.13 0.51 -2.71
C LYS A 22 16.76 1.76 -1.91
N ASN A 23 16.34 2.82 -2.59
CA ASN A 23 15.99 4.10 -1.96
C ASN A 23 14.54 4.12 -1.46
N SER A 24 13.74 3.10 -1.78
CA SER A 24 12.34 3.03 -1.39
C SER A 24 12.16 2.33 -0.05
N VAL A 25 11.15 2.78 0.69
CA VAL A 25 10.71 2.17 1.96
C VAL A 25 9.84 0.94 1.69
N SER A 26 8.99 1.00 0.67
CA SER A 26 8.10 -0.11 0.31
C SER A 26 7.89 -0.25 -1.18
N GLY A 27 7.59 -1.47 -1.59
CA GLY A 27 7.15 -1.76 -2.94
C GLY A 27 6.24 -2.98 -3.01
N VAL A 28 5.31 -2.94 -3.93
CA VAL A 28 4.29 -3.98 -4.11
C VAL A 28 4.30 -4.44 -5.56
N LEU A 29 4.33 -5.76 -5.74
CA LEU A 29 4.17 -6.42 -7.02
C LEU A 29 2.70 -6.80 -7.22
N VAL A 30 2.14 -6.43 -8.36
CA VAL A 30 0.76 -6.74 -8.73
C VAL A 30 0.68 -7.38 -10.10
N ASN A 31 -0.31 -8.24 -10.26
CA ASN A 31 -0.74 -8.71 -11.57
C ASN A 31 -1.87 -7.79 -12.06
N TYR A 32 -1.63 -7.08 -13.18
CA TYR A 32 -2.59 -6.12 -13.73
C TYR A 32 -3.42 -6.70 -14.89
N GLN A 33 -3.44 -8.01 -15.05
CA GLN A 33 -4.21 -8.66 -16.10
C GLN A 33 -5.71 -8.42 -15.90
N GLY A 34 -6.42 -8.04 -16.98
CA GLY A 34 -7.87 -7.89 -16.97
C GLY A 34 -8.41 -6.57 -16.41
N ILE A 35 -7.55 -5.61 -16.06
CA ILE A 35 -7.98 -4.27 -15.67
C ILE A 35 -8.49 -3.49 -16.89
N THR A 36 -9.52 -2.65 -16.71
CA THR A 36 -9.98 -1.74 -17.76
C THR A 36 -9.05 -0.54 -17.89
N VAL A 37 -9.04 0.11 -19.06
CA VAL A 37 -8.21 1.31 -19.30
C VAL A 37 -8.62 2.46 -18.38
N GLU A 38 -9.90 2.56 -18.06
CA GLU A 38 -10.44 3.58 -17.17
C GLU A 38 -9.92 3.39 -15.74
N ASP A 39 -10.02 2.17 -15.21
CA ASP A 39 -9.52 1.84 -13.86
C ASP A 39 -8.00 1.96 -13.76
N ASP A 40 -7.24 1.53 -14.80
CA ASP A 40 -5.77 1.69 -14.82
C ASP A 40 -5.38 3.17 -14.79
N THR A 41 -6.08 4.01 -15.56
CA THR A 41 -5.83 5.46 -15.59
C THR A 41 -6.14 6.11 -14.24
N ALA A 42 -7.27 5.74 -13.63
CA ALA A 42 -7.67 6.23 -12.30
C ALA A 42 -6.70 5.76 -11.21
N MET A 43 -6.27 4.50 -11.25
CA MET A 43 -5.28 3.93 -10.34
C MET A 43 -3.93 4.64 -10.45
N ARG A 44 -3.42 4.83 -11.66
CA ARG A 44 -2.15 5.55 -11.89
C ARG A 44 -2.21 7.00 -11.43
N LYS A 45 -3.37 7.65 -11.56
CA LYS A 45 -3.58 9.00 -11.04
C LYS A 45 -3.52 9.02 -9.52
N ALA A 46 -4.26 8.13 -8.84
CA ALA A 46 -4.25 8.02 -7.39
C ALA A 46 -2.86 7.67 -6.83
N LEU A 47 -2.12 6.77 -7.49
CA LEU A 47 -0.76 6.43 -7.10
C LEU A 47 0.20 7.62 -7.23
N ARG A 48 0.09 8.42 -8.31
CA ARG A 48 0.91 9.63 -8.49
C ARG A 48 0.60 10.70 -7.45
N GLU A 49 -0.67 10.91 -7.11
CA GLU A 49 -1.09 11.84 -6.07
C GLU A 49 -0.56 11.44 -4.68
N ALA A 50 -0.41 10.13 -4.44
CA ALA A 50 0.20 9.59 -3.21
C ALA A 50 1.74 9.53 -3.26
N GLY A 51 2.39 10.02 -4.33
CA GLY A 51 3.84 9.97 -4.47
C GLY A 51 4.41 8.56 -4.75
N VAL A 52 3.56 7.64 -5.19
CA VAL A 52 3.96 6.27 -5.53
C VAL A 52 4.31 6.17 -7.00
N ARG A 53 5.49 5.65 -7.29
CA ARG A 53 5.93 5.37 -8.67
C ARG A 53 5.42 4.00 -9.11
N TYR A 54 4.52 3.98 -10.07
CA TYR A 54 4.01 2.75 -10.69
C TYR A 54 4.63 2.54 -12.06
N SER A 55 5.25 1.39 -12.28
CA SER A 55 5.89 1.05 -13.54
C SER A 55 5.64 -0.40 -13.95
N VAL A 56 5.44 -0.59 -15.25
CA VAL A 56 5.34 -1.93 -15.86
C VAL A 56 6.68 -2.23 -16.50
N VAL A 57 7.40 -3.18 -15.95
CA VAL A 57 8.74 -3.56 -16.41
C VAL A 57 8.76 -5.05 -16.72
N LYS A 58 9.60 -5.44 -17.66
CA LYS A 58 9.77 -6.86 -18.01
C LYS A 58 10.26 -7.65 -16.79
N ASN A 59 9.58 -8.77 -16.47
CA ASN A 59 9.87 -9.61 -15.29
C ASN A 59 11.33 -9.99 -15.15
N THR A 60 12.01 -10.28 -16.26
CA THR A 60 13.44 -10.61 -16.27
C THR A 60 14.36 -9.45 -15.84
N LEU A 61 13.96 -8.20 -16.08
CA LEU A 61 14.70 -7.01 -15.64
C LEU A 61 14.41 -6.73 -14.17
N THR A 62 13.15 -6.81 -13.77
CA THR A 62 12.74 -6.69 -12.36
C THR A 62 13.40 -7.74 -11.49
N GLY A 63 13.41 -9.02 -11.93
CA GLY A 63 14.09 -10.09 -11.20
C GLY A 63 15.58 -9.85 -10.98
N ARG A 64 16.30 -9.34 -12.00
CA ARG A 64 17.71 -8.98 -11.87
C ARG A 64 17.93 -7.78 -10.93
N ALA A 65 17.06 -6.78 -10.98
CA ALA A 65 17.12 -5.63 -10.09
C ALA A 65 16.90 -6.06 -8.63
N CYS A 66 15.91 -6.93 -8.38
CA CYS A 66 15.66 -7.51 -7.05
C CYS A 66 16.84 -8.36 -6.55
N GLU A 67 17.48 -9.16 -7.41
CA GLU A 67 18.69 -9.92 -7.05
C GLU A 67 19.85 -9.02 -6.63
N MET A 68 20.06 -7.88 -7.33
CA MET A 68 21.09 -6.91 -7.00
C MET A 68 20.90 -6.23 -5.63
N VAL A 69 19.64 -6.05 -5.23
CA VAL A 69 19.29 -5.40 -3.94
C VAL A 69 19.19 -6.42 -2.80
N GLY A 70 19.14 -7.72 -3.10
CA GLY A 70 19.04 -8.79 -2.09
C GLY A 70 17.64 -9.37 -1.91
N TYR A 71 16.67 -8.98 -2.74
CA TYR A 71 15.29 -9.48 -2.72
C TYR A 71 15.10 -10.65 -3.71
N GLY A 72 16.00 -11.63 -3.71
CA GLY A 72 15.98 -12.77 -4.64
C GLY A 72 14.69 -13.60 -4.59
N ASP A 73 14.06 -13.68 -3.40
CA ASP A 73 12.84 -14.46 -3.16
C ASP A 73 11.63 -13.92 -3.94
N MET A 74 11.64 -12.63 -4.28
CA MET A 74 10.57 -12.03 -5.10
C MET A 74 10.51 -12.61 -6.53
N LYS A 75 11.57 -13.25 -7.00
CA LYS A 75 11.62 -13.84 -8.34
C LYS A 75 10.57 -14.93 -8.57
N GLN A 76 10.18 -15.64 -7.53
CA GLN A 76 9.14 -16.69 -7.59
C GLN A 76 7.78 -16.11 -7.97
N TYR A 77 7.52 -14.86 -7.60
CA TYR A 77 6.25 -14.17 -7.83
C TYR A 77 6.20 -13.40 -9.16
N LEU A 78 7.31 -13.30 -9.89
CA LEU A 78 7.39 -12.59 -11.18
C LEU A 78 6.89 -13.45 -12.34
N ASN A 79 5.67 -13.96 -12.25
CA ASN A 79 5.02 -14.75 -13.28
C ASN A 79 3.83 -13.98 -13.89
N GLY A 80 3.69 -14.02 -15.22
CA GLY A 80 2.59 -13.36 -15.92
C GLY A 80 2.81 -11.85 -16.16
N MET A 81 1.73 -11.08 -16.15
CA MET A 81 1.73 -9.63 -16.39
C MET A 81 1.92 -8.88 -15.08
N THR A 82 3.16 -8.59 -14.71
CA THR A 82 3.46 -7.95 -13.44
C THR A 82 3.82 -6.47 -13.60
N ALA A 83 3.39 -5.69 -12.63
CA ALA A 83 3.79 -4.30 -12.45
C ALA A 83 4.34 -4.12 -11.02
N ILE A 84 5.19 -3.11 -10.85
CA ILE A 84 5.77 -2.75 -9.58
C ILE A 84 5.34 -1.33 -9.19
N ALA A 85 4.84 -1.18 -7.97
CA ALA A 85 4.55 0.10 -7.33
C ALA A 85 5.58 0.35 -6.24
N ILE A 86 6.32 1.44 -6.30
CA ILE A 86 7.43 1.78 -5.41
C ILE A 86 7.09 3.08 -4.68
N SER A 87 7.25 3.10 -3.36
CA SER A 87 7.09 4.30 -2.53
C SER A 87 8.36 4.63 -1.78
N GLU A 88 8.76 5.90 -1.82
CA GLU A 88 9.94 6.42 -1.12
C GLU A 88 9.59 6.95 0.28
N ASN A 89 8.37 7.46 0.49
CA ASN A 89 8.01 8.19 1.70
C ASN A 89 7.02 7.43 2.60
N ASP A 90 6.08 6.69 2.02
CA ASP A 90 5.00 6.05 2.77
C ASP A 90 4.99 4.53 2.50
N ALA A 91 5.13 3.77 3.57
CA ALA A 91 5.16 2.32 3.52
C ALA A 91 3.80 1.70 3.18
N VAL A 92 2.70 2.36 3.53
CA VAL A 92 1.34 1.82 3.44
C VAL A 92 0.59 2.26 2.19
N ALA A 93 0.91 3.44 1.66
CA ALA A 93 0.20 4.05 0.53
C ALA A 93 0.05 3.13 -0.70
N PRO A 94 1.11 2.47 -1.21
CA PRO A 94 0.98 1.62 -2.39
C PRO A 94 0.05 0.43 -2.14
N ALA A 95 0.19 -0.26 -1.00
CA ALA A 95 -0.65 -1.40 -0.64
C ALA A 95 -2.13 -1.02 -0.52
N LYS A 96 -2.43 0.11 0.13
CA LYS A 96 -3.79 0.60 0.34
C LYS A 96 -4.51 0.97 -0.95
N ILE A 97 -3.82 1.65 -1.86
CA ILE A 97 -4.41 2.05 -3.14
C ILE A 97 -4.63 0.80 -4.00
N LEU A 98 -3.63 -0.07 -4.11
CA LEU A 98 -3.73 -1.29 -4.93
C LEU A 98 -4.80 -2.26 -4.42
N LYS A 99 -4.97 -2.40 -3.09
CA LYS A 99 -6.03 -3.22 -2.50
C LYS A 99 -7.43 -2.74 -2.92
N LYS A 100 -7.69 -1.44 -2.94
CA LYS A 100 -8.98 -0.89 -3.39
C LYS A 100 -9.34 -1.30 -4.82
N TYR A 101 -8.34 -1.45 -5.68
CA TYR A 101 -8.56 -1.90 -7.06
C TYR A 101 -8.59 -3.44 -7.16
N ALA A 102 -7.86 -4.16 -6.31
CA ALA A 102 -7.96 -5.61 -6.20
C ALA A 102 -9.36 -6.06 -5.73
N ASP A 103 -9.98 -5.31 -4.83
CA ASP A 103 -11.36 -5.57 -4.38
C ASP A 103 -12.42 -5.28 -5.46
N LYS A 104 -12.11 -4.44 -6.44
CA LYS A 104 -13.02 -4.09 -7.56
C LYS A 104 -12.90 -5.04 -8.74
N VAL A 105 -11.71 -5.53 -9.02
CA VAL A 105 -11.41 -6.32 -10.22
C VAL A 105 -10.85 -7.67 -9.81
N GLU A 106 -11.61 -8.74 -9.99
CA GLU A 106 -11.24 -10.11 -9.60
C GLU A 106 -9.92 -10.60 -10.23
N SER A 107 -9.59 -10.10 -11.44
CA SER A 107 -8.37 -10.47 -12.15
C SER A 107 -7.12 -9.75 -11.65
N PHE A 108 -7.29 -8.64 -10.91
CA PHE A 108 -6.19 -7.84 -10.38
C PHE A 108 -5.78 -8.38 -9.01
N ASN A 109 -4.60 -8.99 -8.94
CA ASN A 109 -4.12 -9.63 -7.73
C ASN A 109 -2.79 -9.05 -7.25
N ILE A 110 -2.66 -8.87 -5.93
CA ILE A 110 -1.39 -8.56 -5.28
C ILE A 110 -0.61 -9.86 -5.15
N LEU A 111 0.62 -9.89 -5.65
CA LEU A 111 1.46 -11.08 -5.66
C LEU A 111 2.37 -11.15 -4.43
N ALA A 112 3.12 -10.12 -4.19
CA ALA A 112 4.08 -10.00 -3.09
C ALA A 112 4.48 -8.53 -2.92
N GLY A 113 5.25 -8.23 -1.88
CA GLY A 113 5.83 -6.90 -1.69
C GLY A 113 7.14 -6.99 -0.92
N TYR A 114 7.75 -5.83 -0.72
CA TYR A 114 8.83 -5.65 0.23
C TYR A 114 8.55 -4.43 1.10
N LEU A 115 8.96 -4.52 2.34
CA LEU A 115 8.81 -3.47 3.34
C LEU A 115 10.07 -3.44 4.22
N ASP A 116 10.68 -2.27 4.34
CA ASP A 116 11.86 -2.05 5.19
C ASP A 116 12.97 -3.12 5.04
N GLY A 117 13.19 -3.59 3.83
CA GLY A 117 14.24 -4.57 3.56
C GLY A 117 13.79 -6.05 3.65
N ALA A 118 12.57 -6.33 4.05
CA ALA A 118 12.02 -7.68 4.11
C ALA A 118 11.03 -7.95 2.98
N VAL A 119 11.10 -9.13 2.39
CA VAL A 119 10.10 -9.60 1.41
C VAL A 119 8.88 -10.10 2.16
N ILE A 120 7.70 -9.69 1.74
CA ILE A 120 6.41 -10.03 2.35
C ILE A 120 5.47 -10.65 1.32
N ASP A 121 4.67 -11.63 1.78
CA ASP A 121 3.67 -12.31 0.97
C ASP A 121 2.41 -11.48 0.75
N ALA A 122 1.59 -11.87 -0.22
CA ALA A 122 0.32 -11.23 -0.53
C ALA A 122 -0.62 -11.07 0.69
N ALA A 123 -0.66 -12.07 1.58
CA ALA A 123 -1.46 -12.00 2.81
C ALA A 123 -1.00 -10.86 3.74
N THR A 124 0.31 -10.72 3.92
CA THR A 124 0.90 -9.64 4.73
C THR A 124 0.73 -8.28 4.07
N VAL A 125 0.87 -8.17 2.73
CA VAL A 125 0.59 -6.91 2.01
C VAL A 125 -0.87 -6.49 2.20
N ASN A 126 -1.81 -7.43 2.16
CA ASN A 126 -3.23 -7.14 2.41
C ASN A 126 -3.48 -6.67 3.85
N ALA A 127 -2.82 -7.25 4.84
CA ALA A 127 -2.89 -6.79 6.23
C ALA A 127 -2.31 -5.36 6.39
N VAL A 128 -1.17 -5.07 5.73
CA VAL A 128 -0.59 -3.73 5.70
C VAL A 128 -1.53 -2.73 5.03
N ALA A 129 -2.24 -3.12 3.99
CA ALA A 129 -3.21 -2.26 3.29
C ALA A 129 -4.43 -1.87 4.16
N GLU A 130 -4.76 -2.64 5.20
CA GLU A 130 -5.81 -2.32 6.17
C GLU A 130 -5.39 -1.26 7.19
N ILE A 131 -4.10 -1.02 7.32
CA ILE A 131 -3.57 -0.01 8.24
C ILE A 131 -3.97 1.39 7.76
N PRO A 132 -4.58 2.22 8.63
CA PRO A 132 -4.90 3.61 8.29
C PRO A 132 -3.64 4.42 8.04
N SER A 133 -3.80 5.61 7.45
CA SER A 133 -2.68 6.56 7.29
C SER A 133 -2.07 6.94 8.64
N LYS A 134 -0.80 7.35 8.62
CA LYS A 134 -0.06 7.79 9.82
C LYS A 134 -0.83 8.84 10.63
N GLU A 135 -1.45 9.82 9.95
CA GLU A 135 -2.25 10.86 10.59
C GLU A 135 -3.47 10.29 11.31
N THR A 136 -4.17 9.35 10.67
CA THR A 136 -5.33 8.66 11.26
C THR A 136 -4.93 7.80 12.45
N LEU A 137 -3.76 7.15 12.40
CA LEU A 137 -3.24 6.38 13.53
C LEU A 137 -2.92 7.27 14.72
N ILE A 138 -2.28 8.43 14.49
CA ILE A 138 -2.01 9.42 15.54
C ILE A 138 -3.32 9.93 16.13
N ALA A 139 -4.31 10.25 15.28
CA ALA A 139 -5.63 10.69 15.75
C ALA A 139 -6.34 9.63 16.61
N LYS A 140 -6.32 8.36 16.18
CA LYS A 140 -6.87 7.23 16.96
C LYS A 140 -6.14 7.05 18.29
N PHE A 141 -4.83 7.15 18.29
CA PHE A 141 -4.01 7.04 19.51
C PHE A 141 -4.34 8.16 20.51
N LEU A 142 -4.40 9.41 20.05
CA LEU A 142 -4.78 10.55 20.88
C LEU A 142 -6.22 10.40 21.42
N GLY A 143 -7.16 9.97 20.58
CA GLY A 143 -8.53 9.68 20.98
C GLY A 143 -8.62 8.55 22.03
N SER A 144 -7.80 7.52 21.89
CA SER A 144 -7.72 6.42 22.88
C SER A 144 -7.22 6.90 24.25
N ILE A 145 -6.23 7.81 24.29
CA ILE A 145 -5.73 8.40 25.52
C ILE A 145 -6.81 9.28 26.21
N GLN A 146 -7.61 10.01 25.42
CA GLN A 146 -8.67 10.88 25.93
C GLN A 146 -9.97 10.12 26.25
N SER A 147 -10.13 8.88 25.75
CA SER A 147 -11.34 8.07 25.90
C SER A 147 -11.84 7.93 27.36
N PRO A 148 -10.99 7.69 28.38
CA PRO A 148 -11.46 7.59 29.78
C PRO A 148 -12.11 8.88 30.29
N VAL A 149 -11.58 10.05 29.87
CA VAL A 149 -12.12 11.36 30.28
C VAL A 149 -13.47 11.60 29.62
N TYR A 150 -13.57 11.34 28.31
CA TYR A 150 -14.84 11.44 27.60
C TYR A 150 -15.86 10.42 28.08
N GLY A 151 -15.45 9.19 28.42
CA GLY A 151 -16.32 8.17 28.99
C GLY A 151 -16.95 8.61 30.29
N LEU A 152 -16.19 9.27 31.18
CA LEU A 152 -16.72 9.86 32.41
C LEU A 152 -17.72 11.00 32.12
N ALA A 153 -17.39 11.90 31.20
CA ALA A 153 -18.26 13.00 30.81
C ALA A 153 -19.60 12.49 30.22
N TYR A 154 -19.56 11.49 29.34
CA TYR A 154 -20.77 10.85 28.80
C TYR A 154 -21.59 10.14 29.87
N ALA A 155 -20.95 9.48 30.83
CA ALA A 155 -21.66 8.83 31.95
C ALA A 155 -22.39 9.88 32.82
N LEU A 156 -21.75 11.00 33.12
CA LEU A 156 -22.38 12.11 33.86
C LEU A 156 -23.54 12.72 33.07
N GLN A 157 -23.35 12.96 31.77
CA GLN A 157 -24.40 13.46 30.91
C GLN A 157 -25.61 12.50 30.88
N ALA A 158 -25.39 11.21 30.74
CA ALA A 158 -26.46 10.22 30.74
C ALA A 158 -27.22 10.12 32.07
N ILE A 159 -26.57 10.45 33.19
CA ILE A 159 -27.24 10.55 34.49
C ILE A 159 -28.14 11.78 34.57
N ILE A 160 -27.66 12.92 34.05
CA ILE A 160 -28.44 14.17 33.99
C ILE A 160 -29.66 13.97 33.11
N ASP A 161 -29.46 13.44 31.91
CA ASP A 161 -30.55 13.18 30.96
C ASP A 161 -31.63 12.28 31.54
N LYS A 162 -31.24 11.23 32.27
CA LYS A 162 -32.20 10.36 32.99
C LYS A 162 -32.93 11.05 34.15
N GLN A 163 -32.29 12.02 34.81
CA GLN A 163 -32.95 12.78 35.87
C GLN A 163 -33.95 13.78 35.28
N ASP A 164 -33.62 14.40 34.16
CA ASP A 164 -34.51 15.32 33.43
C ASP A 164 -35.71 14.60 32.82
N GLU A 165 -35.55 13.37 32.31
CA GLU A 165 -36.67 12.50 31.87
C GLU A 165 -37.59 12.03 33.02
N ALA A 166 -37.03 11.89 34.24
CA ALA A 166 -37.80 11.49 35.44
C ALA A 166 -38.51 12.65 36.13
N ALA A 167 -38.19 13.89 35.78
CA ALA A 167 -38.76 15.11 36.41
C ALA A 167 -40.19 15.51 35.96
N PRO A 168 -40.78 15.07 34.81
CA PRO A 168 -42.14 15.51 34.40
C PRO A 168 -43.29 14.70 35.02
N ALA A 169 -43.12 13.95 36.12
CA ALA A 169 -44.18 13.16 36.72
C ALA A 169 -44.61 13.66 38.12
N ALA A 170 -44.39 14.95 38.43
CA ALA A 170 -44.82 15.53 39.72
C ALA A 170 -45.52 16.87 39.49
N GLU A 171 -46.69 16.83 38.82
CA GLU A 171 -47.80 17.79 38.98
C GLU A 171 -49.12 17.05 38.89
#